data_ed84113f8ebfa4c5fd3cdcf20bda612b
#
_entry.id   ed84113f8ebfa4c5fd3cdcf20bda612b
#
_cell.length_a   1.000
_cell.length_b   1.000
_cell.length_c   1.000
_cell.angle_alpha   90.00
_cell.angle_beta   90.00
_cell.angle_gamma   90.00
#
_symmetry.space_group_name_H-M   'P 1'
#
loop_
_entity.id
_entity.type
_entity.pdbx_description
1 polymer ?
#
loop_
_entity_poly.entity_id
_entity_poly.type
_entity_poly.pdbx_seq_one_letter_code
_entity_poly.pdbx_strand_id
1 'polypeptide(L)'
;MRLFKRDGYNLVISDEAYALKAFRQIWNRDKSLSKERAITELGYCYFMEDSRSDYKYIIDEQERKEAIKQGEGMKDNWEPDTTVKEAQALYASFKTTSELLLDDTRMLVDKYRMKLRSMDLTELDIKRLRN
;
A
#
# COMPACT_ATOMS: atom_id res chain seq x y z
N MET A 1 -17.37 -1.16 -4.61
CA MET A 1 -16.86 -0.30 -5.71
C MET A 1 -15.39 -0.63 -5.97
N ARG A 2 -15.09 -1.04 -7.19
CA ARG A 2 -13.71 -1.29 -7.58
C ARG A 2 -13.18 -0.12 -8.40
N LEU A 3 -12.24 0.62 -7.81
CA LEU A 3 -11.61 1.76 -8.48
C LEU A 3 -10.41 1.33 -9.33
N PHE A 4 -9.82 0.19 -8.97
CA PHE A 4 -8.64 -0.35 -9.66
C PHE A 4 -8.86 -1.81 -10.01
N LYS A 5 -8.33 -2.22 -11.17
CA LYS A 5 -8.35 -3.61 -11.63
C LYS A 5 -6.95 -4.00 -12.09
N ARG A 6 -6.61 -5.28 -11.93
CA ARG A 6 -5.37 -5.83 -12.47
C ARG A 6 -5.67 -6.55 -13.78
N ASP A 7 -4.91 -6.20 -14.82
CA ASP A 7 -4.92 -6.89 -16.11
C ASP A 7 -3.50 -7.43 -16.33
N GLY A 8 -3.26 -8.66 -15.88
CA GLY A 8 -1.93 -9.22 -15.83
C GLY A 8 -1.04 -8.41 -14.87
N TYR A 9 0.04 -7.84 -15.38
CA TYR A 9 0.94 -6.98 -14.60
C TYR A 9 0.50 -5.52 -14.60
N ASN A 10 -0.48 -5.17 -15.41
CA ASN A 10 -0.92 -3.78 -15.54
C ASN A 10 -2.02 -3.44 -14.54
N LEU A 11 -1.92 -2.25 -13.95
CA LEU A 11 -2.98 -1.70 -13.12
C LEU A 11 -3.87 -0.83 -13.99
N VAL A 12 -5.17 -1.15 -14.03
CA VAL A 12 -6.16 -0.40 -14.79
C VAL A 12 -7.04 0.38 -13.83
N ILE A 13 -7.18 1.68 -14.11
CA ILE A 13 -8.02 2.58 -13.32
C ILE A 13 -9.42 2.57 -13.93
N SER A 14 -10.44 2.21 -13.12
CA SER A 14 -11.81 2.16 -13.61
C SER A 14 -12.40 3.55 -13.78
N ASP A 15 -13.41 3.68 -14.64
CA ASP A 15 -14.09 4.96 -14.87
C ASP A 15 -14.73 5.52 -13.60
N GLU A 16 -15.14 4.65 -12.67
CA GLU A 16 -15.72 5.06 -11.39
C GLU A 16 -14.76 5.89 -10.55
N ALA A 17 -13.45 5.67 -10.67
CA ALA A 17 -12.45 6.43 -9.94
C ALA A 17 -12.50 7.92 -10.28
N TYR A 18 -12.83 8.25 -11.53
CA TYR A 18 -12.86 9.64 -11.98
C TYR A 18 -14.09 10.41 -11.49
N ALA A 19 -15.09 9.71 -10.95
CA ALA A 19 -16.21 10.35 -10.30
C ALA A 19 -15.82 10.96 -8.94
N LEU A 20 -14.73 10.48 -8.34
CA LEU A 20 -14.24 10.97 -7.06
C LEU A 20 -13.36 12.19 -7.26
N LYS A 21 -13.70 13.29 -6.57
CA LYS A 21 -13.00 14.58 -6.74
C LYS A 21 -11.50 14.47 -6.56
N ALA A 22 -11.03 13.78 -5.51
CA ALA A 22 -9.60 13.67 -5.23
C ALA A 22 -8.86 12.95 -6.36
N PHE A 23 -9.44 11.88 -6.91
CA PHE A 23 -8.84 11.13 -8.01
C PHE A 23 -8.89 11.92 -9.31
N ARG A 24 -10.01 12.60 -9.56
CA ARG A 24 -10.17 13.46 -10.75
C ARG A 24 -9.16 14.60 -10.75
N GLN A 25 -8.83 15.17 -9.59
CA GLN A 25 -7.82 16.24 -9.50
C GLN A 25 -6.44 15.72 -9.92
N ILE A 26 -6.06 14.53 -9.51
CA ILE A 26 -4.79 13.91 -9.93
C ILE A 26 -4.77 13.72 -11.44
N TRP A 27 -5.85 13.19 -11.99
CA TRP A 27 -5.95 12.94 -13.42
C TRP A 27 -5.89 14.24 -14.22
N ASN A 28 -6.68 15.24 -13.84
CA ASN A 28 -6.82 16.47 -14.60
C ASN A 28 -5.60 17.38 -14.54
N ARG A 29 -4.81 17.33 -13.46
CA ARG A 29 -3.60 18.14 -13.35
C ARG A 29 -2.47 17.63 -14.24
N ASP A 30 -2.52 16.39 -14.68
CA ASP A 30 -1.57 15.83 -15.64
C ASP A 30 -2.03 16.20 -17.05
N LYS A 31 -1.31 17.14 -17.70
CA LYS A 31 -1.65 17.63 -19.02
C LYS A 31 -1.04 16.82 -20.15
N SER A 32 -0.23 15.80 -19.84
CA SER A 32 0.37 14.96 -20.86
C SER A 32 -0.66 14.01 -21.50
N LEU A 33 -0.42 13.61 -22.73
CA LEU A 33 -1.28 12.66 -23.43
C LEU A 33 -1.18 11.25 -22.84
N SER A 34 0.00 10.86 -22.37
CA SER A 34 0.24 9.55 -21.80
C SER A 34 -0.30 9.38 -20.39
N LYS A 35 -0.53 10.49 -19.67
CA LYS A 35 -1.01 10.46 -18.28
C LYS A 35 -0.13 9.63 -17.34
N GLU A 36 1.17 9.55 -17.62
CA GLU A 36 2.10 8.74 -16.83
C GLU A 36 2.16 9.19 -15.38
N ARG A 37 2.22 10.49 -15.14
CA ARG A 37 2.23 11.02 -13.78
C ARG A 37 0.96 10.67 -13.02
N ALA A 38 -0.20 10.87 -13.65
CA ALA A 38 -1.49 10.58 -13.03
C ALA A 38 -1.62 9.09 -12.71
N ILE A 39 -1.25 8.23 -13.65
CA ILE A 39 -1.30 6.77 -13.46
C ILE A 39 -0.37 6.34 -12.33
N THR A 40 0.83 6.91 -12.25
CA THR A 40 1.79 6.61 -11.19
C THR A 40 1.26 7.04 -9.82
N GLU A 41 0.71 8.24 -9.73
CA GLU A 41 0.18 8.76 -8.46
C GLU A 41 -1.06 8.01 -7.98
N LEU A 42 -1.97 7.68 -8.90
CA LEU A 42 -3.15 6.87 -8.58
C LEU A 42 -2.74 5.43 -8.22
N GLY A 43 -1.77 4.88 -8.96
CA GLY A 43 -1.20 3.57 -8.67
C GLY A 43 -0.59 3.51 -7.27
N TYR A 44 0.11 4.56 -6.86
CA TYR A 44 0.67 4.66 -5.50
C TYR A 44 -0.43 4.50 -4.44
N CYS A 45 -1.57 5.16 -4.62
CA CYS A 45 -2.69 5.02 -3.69
C CYS A 45 -3.16 3.57 -3.58
N TYR A 46 -3.27 2.89 -4.73
CA TYR A 46 -3.64 1.47 -4.77
C TYR A 46 -2.61 0.60 -4.04
N PHE A 47 -1.33 0.76 -4.38
CA PHE A 47 -0.28 -0.08 -3.83
C PHE A 47 -0.10 0.10 -2.32
N MET A 48 -0.35 1.29 -1.81
CA MET A 48 -0.25 1.56 -0.38
C MET A 48 -1.44 1.00 0.41
N GLU A 49 -2.65 1.04 -0.15
CA GLU A 49 -3.87 0.86 0.64
C GLU A 49 -4.69 -0.38 0.29
N ASP A 50 -4.60 -0.91 -0.93
CA ASP A 50 -5.44 -2.04 -1.33
C ASP A 50 -4.90 -3.34 -0.75
N SER A 51 -5.77 -4.15 -0.14
CA SER A 51 -5.39 -5.44 0.43
C SER A 51 -4.89 -6.44 -0.62
N ARG A 52 -5.21 -6.21 -1.89
CA ARG A 52 -4.76 -7.03 -3.02
C ARG A 52 -3.41 -6.59 -3.59
N SER A 53 -2.87 -5.49 -3.09
CA SER A 53 -1.60 -4.95 -3.56
C SER A 53 -0.44 -5.90 -3.25
N ASP A 54 0.48 -6.04 -4.20
CA ASP A 54 1.69 -6.84 -4.03
C ASP A 54 2.61 -6.33 -2.93
N TYR A 55 2.44 -5.08 -2.50
CA TYR A 55 3.25 -4.45 -1.46
C TYR A 55 2.59 -4.46 -0.08
N LYS A 56 1.35 -4.88 0.01
CA LYS A 56 0.57 -4.78 1.26
C LYS A 56 1.11 -5.69 2.38
N TYR A 57 1.87 -6.73 2.04
CA TYR A 57 2.51 -7.58 3.03
C TYR A 57 3.57 -6.84 3.85
N ILE A 58 4.07 -5.71 3.35
CA ILE A 58 5.02 -4.86 4.09
C ILE A 58 4.20 -3.99 5.04
N ILE A 59 4.26 -4.30 6.33
CA ILE A 59 3.38 -3.70 7.33
C ILE A 59 3.76 -2.26 7.65
N ASP A 60 5.08 -1.96 7.74
CA ASP A 60 5.54 -0.61 8.00
C ASP A 60 5.25 0.29 6.79
N GLU A 61 4.54 1.39 7.02
CA GLU A 61 4.12 2.30 5.94
C GLU A 61 5.30 2.94 5.22
N GLN A 62 6.34 3.33 5.94
CA GLN A 62 7.52 3.95 5.35
C GLN A 62 8.29 2.93 4.49
N GLU A 63 8.46 1.72 4.97
CA GLU A 63 9.10 0.65 4.21
C GLU A 63 8.29 0.30 2.97
N ARG A 64 6.97 0.26 3.11
CA ARG A 64 6.07 -0.01 1.98
C ARG A 64 6.21 1.07 0.92
N LYS A 65 6.22 2.34 1.33
CA LYS A 65 6.39 3.47 0.40
C LYS A 65 7.70 3.33 -0.39
N GLU A 66 8.80 3.04 0.30
CA GLU A 66 10.09 2.89 -0.36
C GLU A 66 10.12 1.69 -1.32
N ALA A 67 9.50 0.58 -0.94
CA ALA A 67 9.39 -0.59 -1.80
C ALA A 67 8.59 -0.30 -3.07
N ILE A 68 7.49 0.45 -2.95
CA ILE A 68 6.67 0.86 -4.10
C ILE A 68 7.49 1.76 -5.03
N LYS A 69 8.20 2.73 -4.47
CA LYS A 69 9.03 3.64 -5.26
C LYS A 69 10.06 2.87 -6.08
N GLN A 70 10.73 1.91 -5.48
CA GLN A 70 11.70 1.08 -6.18
C GLN A 70 11.04 0.17 -7.21
N GLY A 71 9.98 -0.52 -6.82
CA GLY A 71 9.31 -1.50 -7.67
C GLY A 71 8.62 -0.88 -8.88
N GLU A 72 8.11 0.34 -8.74
CA GLU A 72 7.40 1.05 -9.80
C GLU A 72 8.27 2.07 -10.54
N GLY A 73 9.57 2.11 -10.26
CA GLY A 73 10.51 2.96 -10.97
C GLY A 73 10.33 4.46 -10.70
N MET A 74 9.87 4.82 -9.53
CA MET A 74 9.69 6.21 -9.14
C MET A 74 11.03 6.81 -8.68
N LYS A 75 11.13 8.14 -8.73
CA LYS A 75 12.34 8.84 -8.29
C LYS A 75 12.55 8.65 -6.78
N ASP A 76 13.79 8.54 -6.35
CA ASP A 76 14.13 8.36 -4.93
C ASP A 76 13.62 9.50 -4.05
N ASN A 77 13.59 10.71 -4.59
CA ASN A 77 13.11 11.89 -3.86
C ASN A 77 11.61 12.15 -4.02
N TRP A 78 10.90 11.27 -4.71
CA TRP A 78 9.46 11.43 -4.87
C TRP A 78 8.76 11.27 -3.52
N GLU A 79 7.85 12.18 -3.23
CA GLU A 79 6.99 12.11 -2.06
C GLU A 79 5.56 12.47 -2.45
N PRO A 80 4.56 11.85 -1.84
CA PRO A 80 3.17 12.20 -2.12
C PRO A 80 2.89 13.62 -1.62
N ASP A 81 2.34 14.45 -2.50
CA ASP A 81 1.90 15.78 -2.13
C ASP A 81 0.51 15.72 -1.46
N THR A 82 -0.04 16.89 -1.12
CA THR A 82 -1.34 16.98 -0.45
C THR A 82 -2.44 16.32 -1.28
N THR A 83 -2.45 16.53 -2.59
CA THR A 83 -3.47 15.96 -3.49
C THR A 83 -3.41 14.43 -3.49
N VAL A 84 -2.21 13.86 -3.57
CA VAL A 84 -2.04 12.40 -3.53
C VAL A 84 -2.43 11.86 -2.17
N LYS A 85 -2.04 12.53 -1.09
CA LYS A 85 -2.40 12.11 0.28
C LYS A 85 -3.91 12.10 0.49
N GLU A 86 -4.61 13.11 -0.03
CA GLU A 86 -6.08 13.16 0.06
C GLU A 86 -6.72 12.00 -0.69
N ALA A 87 -6.24 11.69 -1.89
CA ALA A 87 -6.72 10.55 -2.66
C ALA A 87 -6.43 9.22 -1.94
N GLN A 88 -5.25 9.09 -1.36
CA GLN A 88 -4.87 7.91 -0.59
C GLN A 88 -5.78 7.71 0.62
N ALA A 89 -6.04 8.77 1.38
CA ALA A 89 -6.91 8.73 2.54
C ALA A 89 -8.35 8.37 2.15
N LEU A 90 -8.84 8.95 1.05
CA LEU A 90 -10.17 8.62 0.54
C LEU A 90 -10.26 7.15 0.14
N TYR A 91 -9.27 6.66 -0.58
CA TYR A 91 -9.23 5.26 -0.98
C TYR A 91 -9.20 4.32 0.24
N ALA A 92 -8.39 4.65 1.24
CA ALA A 92 -8.33 3.89 2.49
C ALA A 92 -9.70 3.84 3.19
N SER A 93 -10.49 4.91 3.09
CA SER A 93 -11.81 4.98 3.74
C SER A 93 -12.82 4.00 3.13
N PHE A 94 -12.58 3.46 1.94
CA PHE A 94 -13.47 2.51 1.28
C PHE A 94 -13.22 1.06 1.70
N LYS A 95 -12.29 0.81 2.60
CA LYS A 95 -12.02 -0.54 3.07
C LYS A 95 -13.24 -1.13 3.75
N THR A 96 -13.56 -2.37 3.38
CA THR A 96 -14.62 -3.12 4.03
C THR A 96 -14.18 -3.57 5.44
N THR A 97 -15.14 -3.95 6.26
CA THR A 97 -14.84 -4.51 7.60
C THR A 97 -13.89 -5.69 7.51
N SER A 98 -14.08 -6.55 6.51
CA SER A 98 -13.20 -7.72 6.30
C SER A 98 -11.78 -7.30 5.98
N GLU A 99 -11.59 -6.25 5.15
CA GLU A 99 -10.27 -5.74 4.80
C GLU A 99 -9.59 -5.11 6.00
N LEU A 100 -10.32 -4.36 6.82
CA LEU A 100 -9.80 -3.78 8.07
C LEU A 100 -9.35 -4.87 9.04
N LEU A 101 -10.14 -5.93 9.17
CA LEU A 101 -9.79 -7.06 10.02
C LEU A 101 -8.53 -7.77 9.50
N LEU A 102 -8.40 -7.92 8.19
CA LEU A 102 -7.20 -8.51 7.59
C LEU A 102 -5.96 -7.66 7.87
N ASP A 103 -6.07 -6.33 7.75
CA ASP A 103 -4.97 -5.41 8.08
C ASP A 103 -4.56 -5.57 9.55
N ASP A 104 -5.51 -5.60 10.46
CA ASP A 104 -5.25 -5.78 11.90
C ASP A 104 -4.57 -7.12 12.18
N THR A 105 -5.02 -8.18 11.50
CA THR A 105 -4.43 -9.51 11.64
C THR A 105 -2.97 -9.51 11.17
N ARG A 106 -2.69 -8.85 10.04
CA ARG A 106 -1.32 -8.74 9.52
C ARG A 106 -0.41 -7.99 10.49
N MET A 107 -0.89 -6.92 11.08
CA MET A 107 -0.14 -6.15 12.08
C MET A 107 0.15 -6.99 13.32
N LEU A 108 -0.83 -7.76 13.78
CA LEU A 108 -0.67 -8.64 14.94
C LEU A 108 0.38 -9.74 14.67
N VAL A 109 0.30 -10.37 13.51
CA VAL A 109 1.27 -11.39 13.10
C VAL A 109 2.67 -10.79 13.04
N ASP A 110 2.82 -9.59 12.50
CA ASP A 110 4.10 -8.91 12.42
C ASP A 110 4.70 -8.64 13.80
N LYS A 111 3.88 -8.19 14.75
CA LYS A 111 4.31 -7.98 16.14
C LYS A 111 4.82 -9.26 16.77
N TYR A 112 4.14 -10.38 16.55
CA TYR A 112 4.60 -11.67 17.06
C TYR A 112 5.92 -12.09 16.43
N ARG A 113 6.09 -11.89 15.14
CA ARG A 113 7.35 -12.20 14.45
C ARG A 113 8.51 -11.37 15.01
N MET A 114 8.29 -10.08 15.23
CA MET A 114 9.29 -9.18 15.80
C MET A 114 9.66 -9.60 17.22
N LYS A 115 8.66 -9.98 18.03
CA LYS A 115 8.88 -10.45 19.38
C LYS A 115 9.72 -11.72 19.38
N LEU A 116 9.42 -12.67 18.50
CA LEU A 116 10.19 -13.92 18.38
C LEU A 116 11.64 -13.64 17.97
N ARG A 117 11.86 -12.71 17.04
CA ARG A 117 13.21 -12.33 16.61
C ARG A 117 14.02 -11.68 17.71
N SER A 118 13.37 -10.96 18.63
CA SER A 118 14.02 -10.27 19.73
C SER A 118 14.31 -11.20 20.91
N MET A 119 13.81 -12.43 20.92
CA MET A 119 14.07 -13.39 21.97
C MET A 119 15.55 -13.83 21.92
N ASP A 120 16.16 -13.87 23.11
CA ASP A 120 17.53 -14.33 23.26
C ASP A 120 17.62 -15.83 22.93
N LEU A 121 18.55 -16.20 22.06
CA LEU A 121 18.79 -17.61 21.73
C LEU A 121 19.13 -18.46 22.97
N THR A 122 19.81 -17.86 23.94
CA THR A 122 20.14 -18.54 25.21
C THR A 122 18.87 -18.94 25.95
N GLU A 123 17.86 -18.08 25.97
CA GLU A 123 16.56 -18.41 26.59
C GLU A 123 15.86 -19.55 25.86
N LEU A 124 15.90 -19.56 24.54
CA LEU A 124 15.32 -20.62 23.74
C LEU A 124 16.03 -21.96 23.99
N ASP A 125 17.33 -21.96 24.10
CA ASP A 125 18.12 -23.15 24.41
C ASP A 125 17.78 -23.70 25.79
N ILE A 126 17.66 -22.83 26.78
CA ILE A 126 17.28 -23.22 28.15
C ILE A 126 15.89 -23.87 28.15
N LYS A 127 14.91 -23.28 27.43
CA LYS A 127 13.57 -23.83 27.31
C LYS A 127 13.57 -25.21 26.66
N ARG A 128 14.39 -25.42 25.65
CA ARG A 128 14.52 -26.74 25.00
C ARG A 128 15.08 -27.78 25.94
N LEU A 129 16.02 -27.40 26.77
CA LEU A 129 16.62 -28.32 27.74
C LEU A 129 15.67 -28.72 28.85
N ARG A 130 14.67 -27.89 29.18
CA ARG A 130 13.66 -28.16 30.19
C ARG A 130 12.55 -29.08 29.70
N ASN A 131 12.39 -29.21 28.43
CA ASN A 131 11.41 -30.10 27.82
C ASN A 131 12.07 -31.42 27.46
#